data_7e116b977ae2b30b3272796a8df958ef
#
_entry.id   7e116b977ae2b30b3272796a8df958ef
#
_cell.length_a   1.000
_cell.length_b   1.000
_cell.length_c   1.000
_cell.angle_alpha   90.00
_cell.angle_beta   90.00
_cell.angle_gamma   90.00
#
_symmetry.space_group_name_H-M   'P 1'
#
loop_
_entity.id
_entity.type
_entity.pdbx_description
1 polymer ?
#
loop_
_entity_poly.entity_id
_entity_poly.type
_entity_poly.pdbx_seq_one_letter_code
_entity_poly.pdbx_strand_id
1 'polypeptide(L)'
;MDLCKRRWKKIFFTAVIACLGLSLTIVQHLEAKADRYFVDYENNTGYYVDVNSIEIPSDHEVEFDLYLVKLHGGFMYRYRTYFDTLEGSYQYRQARVYNYETKKLMTGTDFVQDKLSYHRSPMLEQVVDFAIDWKKSHIHKTPYGETWED
;
A
#
# COMPACT_ATOMS: atom_id res chain seq x y z
N MET A 1 -52.66 30.25 -5.00
CA MET A 1 -51.64 29.70 -5.91
C MET A 1 -50.24 29.55 -5.28
N ASP A 2 -50.07 29.84 -3.98
CA ASP A 2 -48.75 29.85 -3.29
C ASP A 2 -48.39 28.59 -2.48
N LEU A 3 -49.37 27.78 -2.13
CA LEU A 3 -49.13 26.56 -1.33
C LEU A 3 -48.41 25.46 -2.14
N CYS A 4 -48.61 25.40 -3.42
CA CYS A 4 -47.99 24.39 -4.29
C CYS A 4 -46.50 24.65 -4.52
N LYS A 5 -46.07 25.92 -4.65
CA LYS A 5 -44.68 26.32 -4.78
C LYS A 5 -43.82 26.07 -3.54
N ARG A 6 -44.42 26.17 -2.32
CA ARG A 6 -43.74 25.94 -1.07
C ARG A 6 -43.42 24.44 -0.83
N ARG A 7 -44.31 23.54 -1.26
CA ARG A 7 -44.14 22.09 -1.15
C ARG A 7 -43.04 21.59 -2.08
N TRP A 8 -42.96 22.10 -3.31
CA TRP A 8 -41.92 21.72 -4.27
C TRP A 8 -40.53 22.12 -3.82
N LYS A 9 -40.35 23.30 -3.25
CA LYS A 9 -39.05 23.72 -2.71
C LYS A 9 -38.56 22.84 -1.58
N LYS A 10 -39.44 22.36 -0.68
CA LYS A 10 -39.06 21.46 0.41
C LYS A 10 -38.67 20.07 -0.10
N ILE A 11 -39.39 19.54 -1.09
CA ILE A 11 -39.08 18.24 -1.69
C ILE A 11 -37.74 18.31 -2.44
N PHE A 12 -37.47 19.40 -3.18
CA PHE A 12 -36.20 19.60 -3.88
C PHE A 12 -35.02 19.72 -2.91
N PHE A 13 -35.19 20.44 -1.81
CA PHE A 13 -34.12 20.61 -0.82
C PHE A 13 -33.81 19.30 -0.09
N THR A 14 -34.82 18.49 0.22
CA THR A 14 -34.62 17.18 0.86
C THR A 14 -33.97 16.19 -0.08
N ALA A 15 -34.30 16.19 -1.37
CA ALA A 15 -33.68 15.32 -2.36
C ALA A 15 -32.21 15.69 -2.61
N VAL A 16 -31.85 16.97 -2.64
CA VAL A 16 -30.46 17.43 -2.81
C VAL A 16 -29.60 17.07 -1.61
N ILE A 17 -30.13 17.18 -0.39
CA ILE A 17 -29.40 16.79 0.83
C ILE A 17 -29.22 15.26 0.87
N ALA A 18 -30.19 14.47 0.45
CA ALA A 18 -30.08 13.02 0.39
C ALA A 18 -29.04 12.58 -0.66
N CYS A 19 -28.96 13.24 -1.82
CA CYS A 19 -27.93 12.96 -2.84
C CYS A 19 -26.52 13.36 -2.39
N LEU A 20 -26.38 14.48 -1.67
CA LEU A 20 -25.10 14.92 -1.10
C LEU A 20 -24.64 14.01 0.05
N GLY A 21 -25.58 13.48 0.85
CA GLY A 21 -25.28 12.52 1.91
C GLY A 21 -24.81 11.16 1.36
N LEU A 22 -25.37 10.69 0.26
CA LEU A 22 -24.99 9.44 -0.39
C LEU A 22 -23.65 9.53 -1.11
N SER A 23 -23.25 10.69 -1.60
CA SER A 23 -21.92 10.86 -2.26
C SER A 23 -20.76 10.97 -1.27
N LEU A 24 -21.02 11.31 0.01
CA LEU A 24 -19.98 11.35 1.06
C LEU A 24 -19.68 9.97 1.68
N THR A 25 -20.54 8.97 1.47
CA THR A 25 -20.32 7.62 2.02
C THR A 25 -19.59 6.67 1.08
N ILE A 26 -19.32 7.07 -0.18
CA ILE A 26 -18.67 6.20 -1.19
C ILE A 26 -17.15 6.40 -1.23
N VAL A 27 -16.61 7.38 -0.51
CA VAL A 27 -15.14 7.51 -0.32
C VAL A 27 -14.72 6.84 0.98
N GLN A 28 -15.27 5.69 1.31
CA GLN A 28 -14.53 4.72 2.10
C GLN A 28 -13.56 4.08 1.12
N HIS A 29 -12.30 4.51 1.21
CA HIS A 29 -11.19 3.82 0.55
C HIS A 29 -11.40 2.32 0.70
N LEU A 30 -11.63 1.61 -0.40
CA LEU A 30 -11.19 0.24 -0.50
C LEU A 30 -9.67 0.33 -0.33
N GLU A 31 -9.18 0.38 0.91
CA GLU A 31 -7.82 -0.06 1.17
C GLU A 31 -7.82 -1.52 0.71
N ALA A 32 -7.17 -1.76 -0.41
CA ALA A 32 -6.94 -3.11 -0.89
C ALA A 32 -6.41 -3.88 0.32
N LYS A 33 -7.08 -4.98 0.67
CA LYS A 33 -6.71 -5.77 1.84
C LYS A 33 -5.24 -6.15 1.66
N ALA A 34 -4.37 -5.59 2.49
CA ALA A 34 -2.95 -5.88 2.43
C ALA A 34 -2.74 -7.39 2.61
N ASP A 35 -2.16 -8.02 1.61
CA ASP A 35 -1.80 -9.45 1.65
C ASP A 35 -0.31 -9.57 1.95
N ARG A 36 -0.01 -9.76 3.26
CA ARG A 36 1.34 -9.67 3.79
C ARG A 36 1.97 -11.04 3.90
N TYR A 37 3.00 -11.26 3.12
CA TYR A 37 3.81 -12.46 3.18
C TYR A 37 5.03 -12.24 4.05
N PHE A 38 5.24 -13.15 5.00
CA PHE A 38 6.43 -13.17 5.83
C PHE A 38 7.62 -13.62 4.98
N VAL A 39 8.67 -12.81 4.99
CA VAL A 39 9.92 -13.11 4.28
C VAL A 39 10.93 -13.71 5.24
N ASP A 40 11.29 -13.00 6.29
CA ASP A 40 12.27 -13.46 7.26
C ASP A 40 12.22 -12.64 8.56
N TYR A 41 13.12 -12.99 9.50
CA TYR A 41 13.20 -12.40 10.84
C TYR A 41 14.63 -12.11 11.24
N GLU A 42 14.93 -10.89 11.63
CA GLU A 42 16.23 -10.46 12.09
C GLU A 42 16.11 -9.46 13.25
N ASN A 43 16.95 -9.58 14.29
CA ASN A 43 17.07 -8.63 15.39
C ASN A 43 15.71 -8.25 16.03
N ASN A 44 14.87 -9.24 16.38
CA ASN A 44 13.53 -9.04 16.93
C ASN A 44 12.56 -8.28 16.00
N THR A 45 12.82 -8.29 14.70
CA THR A 45 12.00 -7.65 13.69
C THR A 45 11.61 -8.66 12.61
N GLY A 46 10.31 -8.87 12.42
CA GLY A 46 9.78 -9.64 11.29
C GLY A 46 9.59 -8.74 10.07
N TYR A 47 9.97 -9.23 8.90
CA TYR A 47 9.87 -8.56 7.62
C TYR A 47 8.76 -9.19 6.78
N TYR A 48 7.84 -8.35 6.29
CA TYR A 48 6.70 -8.79 5.49
C TYR A 48 6.58 -7.91 4.25
N VAL A 49 6.29 -8.50 3.11
CA VAL A 49 5.98 -7.80 1.86
C VAL A 49 4.46 -7.86 1.61
N ASP A 50 3.86 -6.73 1.31
CA ASP A 50 2.49 -6.69 0.78
C ASP A 50 2.54 -6.98 -0.71
N VAL A 51 2.17 -8.20 -1.09
CA VAL A 51 2.28 -8.66 -2.47
C VAL A 51 1.34 -7.95 -3.43
N ASN A 52 0.22 -7.42 -2.92
CA ASN A 52 -0.71 -6.62 -3.72
C ASN A 52 -0.17 -5.21 -4.05
N SER A 53 0.87 -4.79 -3.35
CA SER A 53 1.50 -3.49 -3.55
C SER A 53 2.73 -3.52 -4.48
N ILE A 54 3.11 -4.72 -4.98
CA ILE A 54 4.32 -4.87 -5.79
C ILE A 54 4.08 -4.28 -7.18
N GLU A 55 4.89 -3.30 -7.52
CA GLU A 55 4.97 -2.67 -8.83
C GLU A 55 6.37 -2.86 -9.41
N ILE A 56 6.47 -3.15 -10.70
CA ILE A 56 7.72 -3.25 -11.46
C ILE A 56 7.70 -2.19 -12.56
N PRO A 57 8.09 -0.94 -12.24
CA PRO A 57 8.05 0.16 -13.21
C PRO A 57 8.98 -0.06 -14.42
N SER A 58 10.08 -0.79 -14.23
CA SER A 58 11.00 -1.17 -15.30
C SER A 58 11.70 -2.49 -14.96
N ASP A 59 12.53 -3.00 -15.88
CA ASP A 59 13.28 -4.26 -15.69
C ASP A 59 14.25 -4.23 -14.48
N HIS A 60 14.57 -3.05 -13.98
CA HIS A 60 15.53 -2.85 -12.89
C HIS A 60 14.92 -2.22 -11.64
N GLU A 61 13.65 -1.84 -11.70
CA GLU A 61 13.00 -1.12 -10.61
C GLU A 61 11.86 -1.95 -10.05
N VAL A 62 11.79 -2.01 -8.72
CA VAL A 62 10.66 -2.60 -8.02
C VAL A 62 10.27 -1.71 -6.84
N GLU A 63 8.97 -1.54 -6.65
CA GLU A 63 8.42 -0.74 -5.56
C GLU A 63 7.29 -1.50 -4.87
N PHE A 64 7.31 -1.53 -3.53
CA PHE A 64 6.29 -2.22 -2.74
C PHE A 64 6.22 -1.71 -1.31
N ASP A 65 5.18 -2.11 -0.59
CA ASP A 65 5.02 -1.86 0.83
C ASP A 65 5.72 -2.93 1.66
N LEU A 66 6.78 -2.50 2.34
CA LEU A 66 7.53 -3.30 3.30
C LEU A 66 7.00 -3.05 4.71
N TYR A 67 6.63 -4.11 5.42
CA TYR A 67 6.22 -4.04 6.81
C TYR A 67 7.28 -4.64 7.73
N LEU A 68 7.64 -3.89 8.76
CA LEU A 68 8.53 -4.31 9.83
C LEU A 68 7.73 -4.41 11.12
N VAL A 69 7.66 -5.60 11.68
CA VAL A 69 6.95 -5.87 12.94
C VAL A 69 7.97 -6.09 14.06
N LYS A 70 8.01 -5.16 15.03
CA LYS A 70 8.86 -5.26 16.20
C LYS A 70 8.11 -5.90 17.36
N LEU A 71 8.44 -7.15 17.69
CA LEU A 71 7.73 -7.93 18.69
C LEU A 71 7.73 -7.29 20.09
N HIS A 72 8.85 -6.69 20.51
CA HIS A 72 8.96 -6.10 21.85
C HIS A 72 8.46 -4.66 21.97
N GLY A 73 8.06 -4.02 20.88
CA GLY A 73 7.63 -2.62 20.90
C GLY A 73 6.14 -2.40 20.72
N GLY A 74 5.41 -3.42 20.30
CA GLY A 74 3.99 -3.29 19.95
C GLY A 74 3.75 -2.39 18.74
N PHE A 75 4.76 -2.21 17.89
CA PHE A 75 4.68 -1.35 16.70
C PHE A 75 4.86 -2.14 15.42
N MET A 76 4.18 -1.66 14.40
CA MET A 76 4.34 -2.10 13.02
C MET A 76 4.65 -0.88 12.17
N TYR A 77 5.73 -0.94 11.43
CA TYR A 77 6.15 0.09 10.49
C TYR A 77 5.80 -0.37 9.08
N ARG A 78 5.22 0.51 8.27
CA ARG A 78 5.04 0.32 6.84
C ARG A 78 5.88 1.35 6.11
N TYR A 79 6.69 0.89 5.18
CA TYR A 79 7.49 1.74 4.30
C TYR A 79 7.11 1.46 2.84
N ARG A 80 6.70 2.49 2.10
CA ARG A 80 6.73 2.42 0.65
C ARG A 80 8.19 2.44 0.22
N THR A 81 8.69 1.32 -0.30
CA THR A 81 10.12 1.10 -0.55
C THR A 81 10.36 0.89 -2.03
N TYR A 82 11.23 1.71 -2.58
CA TYR A 82 11.70 1.61 -3.96
C TYR A 82 13.09 0.98 -3.97
N PHE A 83 13.32 0.06 -4.88
CA PHE A 83 14.60 -0.59 -5.14
C PHE A 83 15.01 -0.39 -6.60
N ASP A 84 16.29 -0.13 -6.82
CA ASP A 84 16.94 -0.14 -8.11
C ASP A 84 17.97 -1.27 -8.10
N THR A 85 17.64 -2.36 -8.81
CA THR A 85 18.45 -3.58 -8.79
C THR A 85 19.72 -3.44 -9.63
N LEU A 86 19.76 -2.51 -10.59
CA LEU A 86 20.94 -2.22 -11.38
C LEU A 86 21.99 -1.45 -10.56
N GLU A 87 21.54 -0.47 -9.78
CA GLU A 87 22.41 0.31 -8.90
C GLU A 87 22.68 -0.39 -7.55
N GLY A 88 21.93 -1.43 -7.20
CA GLY A 88 21.98 -2.05 -5.87
C GLY A 88 21.56 -1.10 -4.77
N SER A 89 20.59 -0.22 -5.05
CA SER A 89 20.16 0.85 -4.16
C SER A 89 18.69 0.75 -3.79
N TYR A 90 18.32 1.36 -2.65
CA TYR A 90 16.94 1.48 -2.21
C TYR A 90 16.64 2.86 -1.61
N GLN A 91 15.36 3.22 -1.56
CA GLN A 91 14.83 4.42 -0.91
C GLN A 91 13.52 4.12 -0.19
N TYR A 92 13.34 4.71 1.00
CA TYR A 92 12.01 4.83 1.59
C TYR A 92 11.34 6.11 1.08
N ARG A 93 10.13 5.99 0.53
CA ARG A 93 9.34 7.11 -0.03
C ARG A 93 8.20 7.54 0.87
N GLN A 94 7.78 6.65 1.75
CA GLN A 94 6.72 6.89 2.70
C GLN A 94 6.95 6.05 3.94
N ALA A 95 6.62 6.58 5.12
CA ALA A 95 6.61 5.83 6.37
C ALA A 95 5.29 5.99 7.11
N ARG A 96 4.79 4.90 7.66
CA ARG A 96 3.60 4.86 8.52
C ARG A 96 3.91 3.97 9.72
N VAL A 97 3.48 4.40 10.90
CA VAL A 97 3.64 3.64 12.15
C VAL A 97 2.26 3.29 12.69
N TYR A 98 2.05 2.02 12.95
CA TYR A 98 0.81 1.49 13.48
C TYR A 98 1.05 0.86 14.85
N ASN A 99 0.05 0.93 15.72
CA ASN A 99 0.00 0.05 16.86
C ASN A 99 -0.25 -1.38 16.37
N TYR A 100 0.59 -2.33 16.79
CA TYR A 100 0.53 -3.70 16.28
C TYR A 100 -0.75 -4.43 16.65
N GLU A 101 -1.26 -4.23 17.88
CA GLU A 101 -2.46 -4.92 18.37
C GLU A 101 -3.73 -4.35 17.74
N THR A 102 -3.90 -3.04 17.80
CA THR A 102 -5.12 -2.37 17.35
C THR A 102 -5.15 -2.09 15.86
N LYS A 103 -4.01 -2.21 15.16
CA LYS A 103 -3.79 -1.87 13.74
C LYS A 103 -4.09 -0.39 13.43
N LYS A 104 -4.22 0.46 14.45
CA LYS A 104 -4.48 1.89 14.26
C LYS A 104 -3.21 2.63 13.85
N LEU A 105 -3.35 3.51 12.86
CA LEU A 105 -2.30 4.44 12.46
C LEU A 105 -2.01 5.40 13.63
N MET A 106 -0.74 5.50 14.01
CA MET A 106 -0.25 6.38 15.07
C MET A 106 0.37 7.66 14.50
N THR A 107 1.22 7.49 13.49
CA THR A 107 1.87 8.61 12.80
C THR A 107 2.31 8.18 11.42
N GLY A 108 2.61 9.16 10.57
CA GLY A 108 3.14 8.89 9.24
C GLY A 108 3.71 10.15 8.61
N THR A 109 4.61 9.94 7.66
CA THR A 109 5.22 11.01 6.87
C THR A 109 5.43 10.53 5.45
N ASP A 110 5.32 11.48 4.52
CA ASP A 110 5.70 11.30 3.13
C ASP A 110 7.04 12.01 2.95
N PHE A 111 8.06 11.23 2.64
CA PHE A 111 9.41 11.73 2.41
C PHE A 111 10.12 10.83 1.41
N VAL A 112 11.12 11.37 0.76
CA VAL A 112 12.05 10.59 -0.06
C VAL A 112 13.40 10.63 0.64
N GLN A 113 13.85 9.46 1.08
CA GLN A 113 15.17 9.29 1.66
C GLN A 113 16.23 9.33 0.54
N ASP A 114 17.46 9.69 0.87
CA ASP A 114 18.58 9.49 -0.04
C ASP A 114 18.76 8.00 -0.37
N LYS A 115 19.20 7.71 -1.59
CA LYS A 115 19.49 6.34 -2.01
C LYS A 115 20.56 5.73 -1.13
N LEU A 116 20.31 4.53 -0.61
CA LEU A 116 21.24 3.73 0.17
C LEU A 116 21.49 2.40 -0.53
N SER A 117 22.67 1.82 -0.35
CA SER A 117 22.95 0.48 -0.87
C SER A 117 22.31 -0.58 0.02
N TYR A 118 21.56 -1.53 -0.58
CA TYR A 118 20.97 -2.66 0.13
C TYR A 118 21.92 -3.87 0.23
N HIS A 119 23.01 -3.92 -0.52
CA HIS A 119 24.02 -5.00 -0.46
C HIS A 119 24.70 -5.14 0.91
N ARG A 120 24.54 -4.15 1.79
CA ARG A 120 25.00 -4.22 3.20
C ARG A 120 23.97 -4.80 4.16
N SER A 121 22.80 -5.14 3.66
CA SER A 121 21.69 -5.69 4.45
C SER A 121 21.19 -6.97 3.77
N PRO A 122 21.65 -8.15 4.20
CA PRO A 122 21.18 -9.43 3.64
C PRO A 122 19.66 -9.57 3.70
N MET A 123 19.03 -8.93 4.69
CA MET A 123 17.57 -8.93 4.84
C MET A 123 16.87 -8.16 3.72
N LEU A 124 17.41 -6.99 3.32
CA LEU A 124 16.83 -6.22 2.23
C LEU A 124 17.06 -6.90 0.87
N GLU A 125 18.18 -7.62 0.71
CA GLU A 125 18.40 -8.47 -0.48
C GLU A 125 17.32 -9.55 -0.57
N GLN A 126 17.06 -10.28 0.50
CA GLN A 126 16.00 -11.30 0.52
C GLN A 126 14.61 -10.73 0.25
N VAL A 127 14.31 -9.55 0.79
CA VAL A 127 13.03 -8.87 0.60
C VAL A 127 12.81 -8.47 -0.85
N VAL A 128 13.81 -7.90 -1.51
CA VAL A 128 13.69 -7.49 -2.92
C VAL A 128 13.64 -8.71 -3.86
N ASP A 129 14.43 -9.73 -3.60
CA ASP A 129 14.41 -10.98 -4.36
C ASP A 129 13.05 -11.67 -4.25
N PHE A 130 12.51 -11.76 -3.03
CA PHE A 130 11.16 -12.28 -2.81
C PHE A 130 10.11 -11.53 -3.64
N ALA A 131 10.12 -10.19 -3.59
CA ALA A 131 9.13 -9.37 -4.30
C ALA A 131 9.20 -9.59 -5.82
N ILE A 132 10.42 -9.65 -6.39
CA ILE A 132 10.62 -9.88 -7.82
C ILE A 132 10.15 -11.29 -8.22
N ASP A 133 10.52 -12.30 -7.45
CA ASP A 133 10.15 -13.69 -7.75
C ASP A 133 8.65 -13.92 -7.60
N TRP A 134 8.03 -13.31 -6.57
CA TRP A 134 6.58 -13.34 -6.41
C TRP A 134 5.89 -12.77 -7.65
N LYS A 135 6.25 -11.55 -8.05
CA LYS A 135 5.61 -10.89 -9.20
C LYS A 135 5.80 -11.69 -10.49
N LYS A 136 7.01 -12.19 -10.76
CA LYS A 136 7.29 -13.01 -11.93
C LYS A 136 6.48 -14.30 -11.97
N SER A 137 6.27 -14.95 -10.82
CA SER A 137 5.51 -16.19 -10.72
C SER A 137 4.00 -16.01 -10.84
N HIS A 138 3.49 -14.79 -10.56
CA HIS A 138 2.05 -14.46 -10.59
C HIS A 138 1.63 -13.63 -11.82
N ILE A 139 2.54 -13.40 -12.76
CA ILE A 139 2.22 -12.80 -14.05
C ILE A 139 1.87 -13.93 -15.03
N HIS A 140 0.60 -14.02 -15.42
CA HIS A 140 0.14 -14.96 -16.43
C HIS A 140 0.24 -14.33 -17.84
N LYS A 141 0.92 -15.02 -18.75
CA LYS A 141 0.96 -14.64 -20.18
C LYS A 141 -0.14 -15.36 -20.92
N THR A 142 -1.04 -14.63 -21.56
CA THR A 142 -1.99 -15.21 -22.49
C THR A 142 -1.28 -15.73 -23.75
N PRO A 143 -1.90 -16.66 -24.49
CA PRO A 143 -1.40 -17.09 -25.80
C PRO A 143 -1.25 -15.94 -26.82
N TYR A 144 -1.91 -14.81 -26.56
CA TYR A 144 -1.90 -13.60 -27.42
C TYR A 144 -0.90 -12.54 -26.95
N GLY A 145 -0.06 -12.85 -25.96
CA GLY A 145 0.94 -11.91 -25.45
C GLY A 145 0.41 -10.88 -24.45
N GLU A 146 -0.87 -10.91 -24.12
CA GLU A 146 -1.43 -10.11 -23.04
C GLU A 146 -1.00 -10.68 -21.69
N THR A 147 -0.73 -9.80 -20.72
CA THR A 147 -0.42 -10.18 -19.33
C THR A 147 -1.52 -9.67 -18.42
N TRP A 148 -1.94 -10.47 -17.46
CA TRP A 148 -2.80 -10.04 -16.36
C TRP A 148 -2.20 -10.50 -15.03
N GLU A 149 -2.60 -9.82 -13.96
CA GLU A 149 -2.26 -10.20 -12.59
C GLU A 149 -3.49 -10.85 -11.94
N ASP A 150 -3.26 -11.89 -11.17
CA ASP A 150 -4.30 -12.55 -10.36
C ASP A 150 -4.56 -11.81 -9.05
#